data_806bc0791a4cb89eebde1fb34928e170
#
_entry.id   806bc0791a4cb89eebde1fb34928e170
#
_cell.length_a   1.000
_cell.length_b   1.000
_cell.length_c   1.000
_cell.angle_alpha   90.00
_cell.angle_beta   90.00
_cell.angle_gamma   90.00
#
_symmetry.space_group_name_H-M   'P 1'
#
loop_
_entity.id
_entity.type
_entity.pdbx_description
1 polymer ?
#
loop_
_entity_poly.entity_id
_entity_poly.type
_entity_poly.pdbx_seq_one_letter_code
_entity_poly.pdbx_strand_id
1 'polypeptide(L)'
;RYNDGQYPYGFYQFHHLFTGHSVERSVWIMRSINVAIALLLIGAITALSTRQVRFSVLLAALVAWTPMGLYFIASNNPSSWAITGVFSYGAALYSALQSQGWRRWTLLGIAAFAALLCYGSRGDAAFYVFVASLGILILAATRRHLPEIGIATVLSVIGVWCMLGSGQSGHIAQS
;
A
#
# COMPACT_ATOMS: atom_id res chain seq x y z
N ARG A 1 -2.44 -22.26 -18.29
CA ARG A 1 -2.17 -22.39 -16.83
C ARG A 1 -1.09 -21.38 -16.45
N TYR A 2 -1.48 -20.14 -16.16
CA TYR A 2 -0.53 -19.07 -15.75
C TYR A 2 -0.64 -18.77 -14.23
N ASN A 3 -1.13 -19.71 -13.43
CA ASN A 3 -1.37 -19.46 -12.01
C ASN A 3 -0.71 -20.55 -11.17
N ASP A 4 0.63 -20.51 -11.12
CA ASP A 4 1.43 -21.45 -10.33
C ASP A 4 1.50 -21.02 -8.84
N GLY A 5 0.51 -20.31 -8.33
CA GLY A 5 0.42 -19.92 -6.93
C GLY A 5 1.41 -18.80 -6.51
N GLN A 6 2.10 -18.18 -7.46
CA GLN A 6 3.15 -17.19 -7.16
C GLN A 6 2.63 -15.80 -6.79
N TYR A 7 1.36 -15.48 -7.06
CA TYR A 7 0.77 -14.19 -6.78
C TYR A 7 -0.42 -14.30 -5.82
N PRO A 8 -0.53 -13.40 -4.83
CA PRO A 8 -1.70 -13.32 -3.96
C PRO A 8 -2.98 -13.11 -4.79
N TYR A 9 -4.06 -13.78 -4.38
CA TYR A 9 -5.34 -13.75 -5.12
C TYR A 9 -6.10 -12.43 -5.01
N GLY A 10 -5.78 -11.58 -4.04
CA GLY A 10 -6.58 -10.41 -3.68
C GLY A 10 -6.82 -9.44 -4.84
N PHE A 11 -5.77 -9.06 -5.56
CA PHE A 11 -5.88 -8.18 -6.72
C PHE A 11 -6.77 -8.78 -7.81
N TYR A 12 -6.57 -10.05 -8.15
CA TYR A 12 -7.30 -10.71 -9.23
C TYR A 12 -8.77 -10.97 -8.87
N GLN A 13 -9.05 -11.38 -7.63
CA GLN A 13 -10.44 -11.58 -7.17
C GLN A 13 -11.22 -10.27 -7.18
N PHE A 14 -10.62 -9.18 -6.72
CA PHE A 14 -11.26 -7.88 -6.77
C PHE A 14 -11.54 -7.42 -8.20
N HIS A 15 -10.57 -7.53 -9.09
CA HIS A 15 -10.73 -7.11 -10.49
C HIS A 15 -11.70 -8.01 -11.25
N HIS A 16 -11.83 -9.28 -10.88
CA HIS A 16 -12.81 -10.20 -11.47
C HIS A 16 -14.25 -9.69 -11.32
N LEU A 17 -14.57 -8.93 -10.28
CA LEU A 17 -15.89 -8.33 -10.07
C LEU A 17 -16.29 -7.34 -11.19
N PHE A 18 -15.31 -6.82 -11.92
CA PHE A 18 -15.51 -5.82 -12.98
C PHE A 18 -15.32 -6.38 -14.39
N THR A 19 -15.19 -7.70 -14.53
CA THR A 19 -15.14 -8.35 -15.83
C THR A 19 -16.55 -8.38 -16.43
N GLY A 20 -16.70 -7.85 -17.66
CA GLY A 20 -17.96 -7.84 -18.41
C GLY A 20 -17.79 -8.44 -19.80
N HIS A 21 -18.85 -8.38 -20.62
CA HIS A 21 -18.83 -8.92 -21.98
C HIS A 21 -17.85 -8.22 -22.93
N SER A 22 -17.47 -6.96 -22.66
CA SER A 22 -16.50 -6.21 -23.45
C SER A 22 -15.16 -6.13 -22.69
N VAL A 23 -14.13 -6.70 -23.29
CA VAL A 23 -12.75 -6.67 -22.73
C VAL A 23 -12.25 -5.23 -22.57
N GLU A 24 -12.45 -4.41 -23.61
CA GLU A 24 -12.01 -3.03 -23.59
C GLU A 24 -12.63 -2.22 -22.46
N ARG A 25 -13.96 -2.32 -22.29
CA ARG A 25 -14.69 -1.66 -21.20
C ARG A 25 -14.24 -2.14 -19.83
N SER A 26 -14.02 -3.43 -19.66
CA SER A 26 -13.52 -4.02 -18.41
C SER A 26 -12.15 -3.49 -18.04
N VAL A 27 -11.22 -3.41 -19.01
CA VAL A 27 -9.88 -2.85 -18.83
C VAL A 27 -9.95 -1.38 -18.40
N TRP A 28 -10.79 -0.57 -19.05
CA TRP A 28 -10.96 0.84 -18.68
C TRP A 28 -11.50 1.03 -17.27
N ILE A 29 -12.51 0.24 -16.89
CA ILE A 29 -13.08 0.29 -15.54
C ILE A 29 -12.04 -0.07 -14.49
N MET A 30 -11.30 -1.16 -14.68
CA MET A 30 -10.27 -1.62 -13.73
C MET A 30 -9.16 -0.57 -13.56
N ARG A 31 -8.70 0.03 -14.63
CA ARG A 31 -7.70 1.10 -14.61
C ARG A 31 -8.22 2.34 -13.87
N SER A 32 -9.45 2.74 -14.15
CA SER A 32 -10.08 3.87 -13.47
C SER A 32 -10.23 3.64 -11.98
N ILE A 33 -10.57 2.42 -11.57
CA ILE A 33 -10.65 2.04 -10.14
C ILE A 33 -9.29 2.13 -9.47
N ASN A 34 -8.22 1.64 -10.10
CA ASN A 34 -6.87 1.74 -9.53
C ASN A 34 -6.45 3.19 -9.32
N VAL A 35 -6.69 4.05 -10.30
CA VAL A 35 -6.44 5.50 -10.18
C VAL A 35 -7.31 6.11 -9.08
N ALA A 36 -8.59 5.77 -9.01
CA ALA A 36 -9.49 6.26 -7.97
C ALA A 36 -9.03 5.86 -6.57
N ILE A 37 -8.61 4.61 -6.35
CA ILE A 37 -8.05 4.14 -5.08
C ILE A 37 -6.83 4.99 -4.70
N ALA A 38 -5.91 5.22 -5.62
CA ALA A 38 -4.71 6.02 -5.37
C ALA A 38 -5.05 7.46 -4.98
N LEU A 39 -5.95 8.10 -5.74
CA LEU A 39 -6.38 9.49 -5.47
C LEU A 39 -7.16 9.61 -4.15
N LEU A 40 -8.04 8.66 -3.85
CA LEU A 40 -8.80 8.64 -2.59
C LEU A 40 -7.87 8.47 -1.38
N LEU A 41 -6.89 7.57 -1.45
CA LEU A 41 -5.92 7.37 -0.38
C LEU A 41 -5.09 8.62 -0.13
N ILE A 42 -4.49 9.20 -1.18
CA ILE A 42 -3.69 10.43 -1.02
C ILE A 42 -4.58 11.60 -0.58
N GLY A 43 -5.76 11.75 -1.16
CA GLY A 43 -6.71 12.77 -0.77
C GLY A 43 -7.10 12.67 0.71
N ALA A 44 -7.44 11.47 1.18
CA ALA A 44 -7.79 11.23 2.58
C ALA A 44 -6.59 11.50 3.52
N ILE A 45 -5.40 10.99 3.20
CA ILE A 45 -4.19 11.22 4.01
C ILE A 45 -3.89 12.71 4.09
N THR A 46 -3.88 13.42 2.98
CA THR A 46 -3.59 14.85 2.95
C THR A 46 -4.65 15.70 3.64
N ALA A 47 -5.93 15.33 3.54
CA ALA A 47 -7.03 16.02 4.23
C ALA A 47 -6.93 15.88 5.76
N LEU A 48 -6.52 14.70 6.25
CA LEU A 48 -6.40 14.40 7.68
C LEU A 48 -5.10 14.89 8.30
N SER A 49 -4.05 15.07 7.48
CA SER A 49 -2.73 15.49 7.94
C SER A 49 -2.68 16.95 8.37
N THR A 50 -1.75 17.30 9.27
CA THR A 50 -1.42 18.67 9.59
C THR A 50 -0.89 19.41 8.35
N ARG A 51 -0.96 20.74 8.32
CA ARG A 51 -0.54 21.54 7.15
C ARG A 51 0.90 21.22 6.70
N GLN A 52 1.82 21.09 7.65
CA GLN A 52 3.22 20.80 7.36
C GLN A 52 3.41 19.40 6.76
N VAL A 53 2.78 18.39 7.39
CA VAL A 53 2.87 17.00 6.91
C VAL A 53 2.19 16.83 5.55
N ARG A 54 1.05 17.52 5.32
CA ARG A 54 0.35 17.53 4.04
C ARG A 54 1.27 17.94 2.90
N PHE A 55 2.01 19.05 3.08
CA PHE A 55 2.94 19.52 2.07
C PHE A 55 4.05 18.51 1.80
N SER A 56 4.61 17.91 2.86
CA SER A 56 5.63 16.86 2.73
C SER A 56 5.11 15.61 2.00
N VAL A 57 3.89 15.17 2.28
CA VAL A 57 3.25 14.03 1.60
C VAL A 57 3.01 14.32 0.11
N LEU A 58 2.51 15.50 -0.22
CA LEU A 58 2.30 15.89 -1.62
C LEU A 58 3.61 16.00 -2.39
N LEU A 59 4.65 16.58 -1.77
CA LEU A 59 5.98 16.65 -2.38
C LEU A 59 6.58 15.25 -2.56
N ALA A 60 6.45 14.38 -1.56
CA ALA A 60 6.89 12.99 -1.67
C ALA A 60 6.15 12.23 -2.78
N ALA A 61 4.83 12.45 -2.93
CA ALA A 61 4.06 11.86 -4.02
C ALA A 61 4.56 12.35 -5.40
N LEU A 62 4.83 13.63 -5.53
CA LEU A 62 5.35 14.22 -6.77
C LEU A 62 6.71 13.63 -7.17
N VAL A 63 7.59 13.38 -6.19
CA VAL A 63 8.92 12.81 -6.40
C VAL A 63 8.85 11.30 -6.64
N ALA A 64 8.05 10.57 -5.86
CA ALA A 64 7.96 9.11 -5.92
C ALA A 64 7.17 8.63 -7.14
N TRP A 65 6.12 9.36 -7.54
CA TRP A 65 5.25 9.01 -8.66
C TRP A 65 5.77 9.63 -9.95
N THR A 66 6.93 9.15 -10.36
CA THR A 66 7.49 9.47 -11.69
C THR A 66 6.51 9.07 -12.80
N PRO A 67 6.70 9.50 -14.06
CA PRO A 67 5.85 9.08 -15.18
C PRO A 67 5.68 7.55 -15.27
N MET A 68 6.74 6.79 -14.97
CA MET A 68 6.69 5.33 -14.91
C MET A 68 5.82 4.84 -13.74
N GLY A 69 5.94 5.46 -12.57
CA GLY A 69 5.09 5.15 -11.41
C GLY A 69 3.61 5.41 -11.71
N LEU A 70 3.28 6.52 -12.34
CA LEU A 70 1.91 6.85 -12.78
C LEU A 70 1.37 5.84 -13.79
N TYR A 71 2.20 5.40 -14.73
CA TYR A 71 1.83 4.35 -15.67
C TYR A 71 1.45 3.05 -14.94
N PHE A 72 2.26 2.61 -13.96
CA PHE A 72 1.94 1.42 -13.17
C PHE A 72 0.70 1.58 -12.31
N ILE A 73 0.50 2.73 -11.66
CA ILE A 73 -0.70 3.03 -10.87
C ILE A 73 -1.96 2.90 -11.73
N ALA A 74 -1.92 3.38 -12.96
CA ALA A 74 -3.03 3.31 -13.90
C ALA A 74 -3.10 1.99 -14.69
N SER A 75 -2.32 0.98 -14.35
CA SER A 75 -2.29 -0.31 -15.07
C SER A 75 -3.17 -1.37 -14.41
N ASN A 76 -3.51 -2.42 -15.17
CA ASN A 76 -4.15 -3.65 -14.66
C ASN A 76 -3.11 -4.67 -14.19
N ASN A 77 -2.08 -4.20 -13.49
CA ASN A 77 -1.01 -5.02 -12.95
C ASN A 77 -1.07 -4.95 -11.42
N PRO A 78 -0.84 -6.04 -10.70
CA PRO A 78 -0.75 -6.03 -9.23
C PRO A 78 0.22 -4.98 -8.68
N SER A 79 1.23 -4.59 -9.45
CA SER A 79 2.15 -3.49 -9.10
C SER A 79 1.45 -2.15 -8.87
N SER A 80 0.25 -1.93 -9.44
CA SER A 80 -0.58 -0.75 -9.14
C SER A 80 -0.91 -0.66 -7.66
N TRP A 81 -1.40 -1.76 -7.07
CA TRP A 81 -1.72 -1.83 -5.64
C TRP A 81 -0.46 -1.84 -4.77
N ALA A 82 0.63 -2.46 -5.23
CA ALA A 82 1.89 -2.46 -4.51
C ALA A 82 2.44 -1.03 -4.35
N ILE A 83 2.56 -0.27 -5.44
CA ILE A 83 3.09 1.10 -5.42
C ILE A 83 2.16 2.03 -4.62
N THR A 84 0.86 1.99 -4.91
CA THR A 84 -0.13 2.80 -4.20
C THR A 84 -0.17 2.45 -2.71
N GLY A 85 -0.16 1.16 -2.39
CA GLY A 85 -0.25 0.66 -1.02
C GLY A 85 0.97 1.02 -0.19
N VAL A 86 2.18 0.75 -0.67
CA VAL A 86 3.43 1.05 0.07
C VAL A 86 3.55 2.56 0.34
N PHE A 87 3.33 3.39 -0.69
CA PHE A 87 3.37 4.83 -0.54
C PHE A 87 2.32 5.33 0.47
N SER A 88 1.06 4.92 0.29
CA SER A 88 -0.03 5.35 1.17
C SER A 88 0.13 4.84 2.60
N TYR A 89 0.65 3.62 2.79
CA TYR A 89 0.99 3.08 4.09
C TYR A 89 1.99 3.96 4.83
N GLY A 90 3.13 4.24 4.18
CA GLY A 90 4.16 5.08 4.78
C GLY A 90 3.67 6.50 5.08
N ALA A 91 3.00 7.13 4.13
CA ALA A 91 2.44 8.47 4.30
C ALA A 91 1.40 8.53 5.43
N ALA A 92 0.51 7.54 5.54
CA ALA A 92 -0.51 7.46 6.58
C ALA A 92 0.10 7.19 7.96
N LEU A 93 1.06 6.25 8.07
CA LEU A 93 1.75 5.96 9.32
C LEU A 93 2.53 7.18 9.83
N TYR A 94 3.30 7.83 8.97
CA TYR A 94 4.00 9.06 9.31
C TYR A 94 3.05 10.18 9.75
N SER A 95 1.95 10.36 9.02
CA SER A 95 0.93 11.36 9.36
C SER A 95 0.24 11.05 10.69
N ALA A 96 0.03 9.77 11.01
CA ALA A 96 -0.55 9.33 12.28
C ALA A 96 0.36 9.70 13.47
N LEU A 97 1.68 9.51 13.33
CA LEU A 97 2.67 9.91 14.34
C LEU A 97 2.66 11.43 14.63
N GLN A 98 2.26 12.24 13.65
CA GLN A 98 2.20 13.71 13.77
C GLN A 98 0.78 14.23 14.09
N SER A 99 -0.18 13.34 14.32
CA SER A 99 -1.58 13.67 14.55
C SER A 99 -2.04 13.22 15.94
N GLN A 100 -3.18 13.77 16.41
CA GLN A 100 -3.77 13.43 17.69
C GLN A 100 -5.28 13.16 17.56
N GLY A 101 -5.86 12.54 18.57
CA GLY A 101 -7.29 12.28 18.63
C GLY A 101 -7.79 11.35 17.53
N TRP A 102 -8.99 11.64 16.99
CA TRP A 102 -9.65 10.79 16.00
C TRP A 102 -8.87 10.71 14.66
N ARG A 103 -8.19 11.80 14.27
CA ARG A 103 -7.39 11.83 13.02
C ARG A 103 -6.28 10.79 13.03
N ARG A 104 -5.61 10.62 14.16
CA ARG A 104 -4.59 9.59 14.38
C ARG A 104 -5.13 8.20 14.09
N TRP A 105 -6.27 7.84 14.70
CA TRP A 105 -6.87 6.53 14.51
C TRP A 105 -7.37 6.28 13.09
N THR A 106 -7.96 7.30 12.46
CA THR A 106 -8.37 7.21 11.06
C THR A 106 -7.16 7.01 10.13
N LEU A 107 -6.06 7.73 10.36
CA LEU A 107 -4.83 7.56 9.59
C LEU A 107 -4.21 6.16 9.80
N LEU A 108 -4.25 5.61 11.01
CA LEU A 108 -3.84 4.23 11.26
C LEU A 108 -4.74 3.21 10.54
N GLY A 109 -6.05 3.46 10.48
CA GLY A 109 -6.99 2.68 9.67
C GLY A 109 -6.66 2.72 8.19
N ILE A 110 -6.33 3.90 7.65
CA ILE A 110 -5.88 4.07 6.26
C ILE A 110 -4.55 3.32 6.03
N ALA A 111 -3.62 3.38 6.97
CA ALA A 111 -2.37 2.63 6.90
C ALA A 111 -2.63 1.12 6.85
N ALA A 112 -3.50 0.60 7.70
CA ALA A 112 -3.89 -0.81 7.69
C ALA A 112 -4.52 -1.22 6.35
N PHE A 113 -5.45 -0.41 5.81
CA PHE A 113 -6.03 -0.66 4.49
C PHE A 113 -4.99 -0.66 3.37
N ALA A 114 -4.06 0.30 3.38
CA ALA A 114 -2.98 0.37 2.41
C ALA A 114 -2.03 -0.85 2.51
N ALA A 115 -1.75 -1.35 3.72
CA ALA A 115 -0.99 -2.59 3.91
C ALA A 115 -1.74 -3.80 3.33
N LEU A 116 -3.07 -3.88 3.49
CA LEU A 116 -3.88 -4.95 2.89
C LEU A 116 -3.82 -4.93 1.36
N LEU A 117 -3.78 -3.76 0.72
CA LEU A 117 -3.55 -3.66 -0.72
C LEU A 117 -2.20 -4.28 -1.12
N CYS A 118 -1.14 -4.02 -0.34
CA CYS A 118 0.17 -4.62 -0.56
C CYS A 118 0.11 -6.14 -0.47
N TYR A 119 -0.49 -6.69 0.60
CA TYR A 119 -0.58 -8.13 0.84
C TYR A 119 -1.43 -8.84 -0.22
N GLY A 120 -2.49 -8.19 -0.72
CA GLY A 120 -3.35 -8.72 -1.78
C GLY A 120 -2.76 -8.60 -3.18
N SER A 121 -1.66 -7.88 -3.36
CA SER A 121 -1.07 -7.60 -4.68
C SER A 121 0.12 -8.49 -5.02
N ARG A 122 1.15 -8.46 -4.18
CA ARG A 122 2.44 -9.15 -4.43
C ARG A 122 3.10 -9.52 -3.11
N GLY A 123 3.80 -10.66 -3.07
CA GLY A 123 4.54 -11.09 -1.87
C GLY A 123 5.68 -10.13 -1.49
N ASP A 124 6.40 -9.59 -2.48
CA ASP A 124 7.47 -8.61 -2.26
C ASP A 124 6.93 -7.26 -1.73
N ALA A 125 5.72 -6.85 -2.13
CA ALA A 125 5.08 -5.64 -1.63
C ALA A 125 4.79 -5.72 -0.12
N ALA A 126 4.50 -6.91 0.39
CA ALA A 126 4.35 -7.14 1.83
C ALA A 126 5.66 -6.86 2.60
N PHE A 127 6.81 -7.22 2.03
CA PHE A 127 8.12 -6.89 2.61
C PHE A 127 8.38 -5.38 2.67
N TYR A 128 7.94 -4.62 1.67
CA TYR A 128 8.10 -3.17 1.69
C TYR A 128 7.27 -2.48 2.78
N VAL A 129 6.17 -3.08 3.25
CA VAL A 129 5.45 -2.59 4.44
C VAL A 129 6.33 -2.68 5.68
N PHE A 130 7.08 -3.78 5.85
CA PHE A 130 8.05 -3.93 6.94
C PHE A 130 9.17 -2.87 6.84
N VAL A 131 9.78 -2.70 5.67
CA VAL A 131 10.85 -1.72 5.45
C VAL A 131 10.35 -0.29 5.72
N ALA A 132 9.16 0.06 5.23
CA ALA A 132 8.56 1.37 5.47
C ALA A 132 8.25 1.59 6.96
N SER A 133 7.74 0.58 7.67
CA SER A 133 7.52 0.63 9.11
C SER A 133 8.82 0.91 9.85
N LEU A 134 9.85 0.12 9.57
CA LEU A 134 11.15 0.26 10.23
C LEU A 134 11.73 1.66 10.01
N GLY A 135 11.77 2.13 8.76
CA GLY A 135 12.30 3.45 8.43
C GLY A 135 11.55 4.58 9.12
N ILE A 136 10.22 4.56 9.10
CA ILE A 136 9.39 5.60 9.71
C ILE A 136 9.49 5.58 11.22
N LEU A 137 9.48 4.40 11.84
CA LEU A 137 9.59 4.27 13.29
C LEU A 137 10.96 4.73 13.81
N ILE A 138 12.05 4.40 13.11
CA ILE A 138 13.39 4.87 13.47
C ILE A 138 13.48 6.40 13.38
N LEU A 139 12.91 6.99 12.34
CA LEU A 139 13.03 8.42 12.08
C LEU A 139 12.09 9.30 12.92
N ALA A 140 10.89 8.80 13.23
CA ALA A 140 9.82 9.63 13.78
C ALA A 140 9.18 9.11 15.07
N ALA A 141 9.38 7.84 15.46
CA ALA A 141 8.74 7.31 16.64
C ALA A 141 9.46 7.71 17.92
N THR A 142 8.66 8.00 18.95
CA THR A 142 9.12 8.23 20.31
C THR A 142 8.34 7.31 21.27
N ARG A 143 8.74 7.24 22.53
CA ARG A 143 8.03 6.41 23.55
C ARG A 143 6.55 6.76 23.72
N ARG A 144 6.11 7.91 23.21
CA ARG A 144 4.69 8.31 23.25
C ARG A 144 3.84 7.66 22.16
N HIS A 145 4.47 7.03 21.17
CA HIS A 145 3.79 6.46 19.99
C HIS A 145 3.58 4.94 20.10
N LEU A 146 3.36 4.43 21.32
CA LEU A 146 3.16 2.99 21.56
C LEU A 146 2.08 2.33 20.66
N PRO A 147 0.88 2.94 20.44
CA PRO A 147 -0.13 2.34 19.58
C PRO A 147 0.30 2.25 18.11
N GLU A 148 0.97 3.29 17.57
CA GLU A 148 1.48 3.29 16.21
C GLU A 148 2.57 2.24 16.03
N ILE A 149 3.48 2.14 16.99
CA ILE A 149 4.53 1.11 17.01
C ILE A 149 3.89 -0.28 17.04
N GLY A 150 2.88 -0.48 17.91
CA GLY A 150 2.17 -1.76 17.99
C GLY A 150 1.50 -2.15 16.68
N ILE A 151 0.74 -1.24 16.07
CA ILE A 151 0.05 -1.49 14.80
C ILE A 151 1.06 -1.73 13.67
N ALA A 152 2.10 -0.90 13.56
CA ALA A 152 3.13 -1.06 12.55
C ALA A 152 3.88 -2.41 12.70
N THR A 153 4.15 -2.83 13.93
CA THR A 153 4.77 -4.13 14.22
C THR A 153 3.85 -5.28 13.80
N VAL A 154 2.57 -5.25 14.18
CA VAL A 154 1.59 -6.28 13.80
C VAL A 154 1.48 -6.38 12.28
N LEU A 155 1.31 -5.25 11.58
CA LEU A 155 1.25 -5.22 10.12
C LEU A 155 2.55 -5.74 9.49
N SER A 156 3.70 -5.38 10.04
CA SER A 156 4.99 -5.89 9.55
C SER A 156 5.13 -7.40 9.70
N VAL A 157 4.71 -7.96 10.85
CA VAL A 157 4.73 -9.41 11.08
C VAL A 157 3.80 -10.14 10.10
N ILE A 158 2.57 -9.62 9.91
CA ILE A 158 1.63 -10.15 8.92
C ILE A 158 2.25 -10.08 7.51
N GLY A 159 2.89 -8.97 7.16
CA GLY A 159 3.54 -8.79 5.87
C GLY A 159 4.65 -9.81 5.62
N VAL A 160 5.54 -10.01 6.59
CA VAL A 160 6.61 -11.02 6.51
C VAL A 160 6.01 -12.43 6.38
N TRP A 161 4.97 -12.73 7.14
CA TRP A 161 4.30 -14.03 7.05
C TRP A 161 3.64 -14.25 5.68
N CYS A 162 2.96 -13.26 5.13
CA CYS A 162 2.39 -13.32 3.77
C CYS A 162 3.48 -13.50 2.71
N MET A 163 4.63 -12.84 2.86
CA MET A 163 5.77 -13.01 1.96
C MET A 163 6.32 -14.44 2.00
N LEU A 164 6.51 -15.01 3.19
CA LEU A 164 7.02 -16.38 3.36
C LEU A 164 6.04 -17.44 2.85
N GLY A 165 4.73 -17.18 2.97
CA GLY A 165 3.67 -18.06 2.46
C GLY A 165 3.42 -17.91 0.95
N SER A 166 3.93 -16.85 0.31
CA SER A 166 3.90 -16.72 -1.14
C SER A 166 5.01 -17.59 -1.75
N GLY A 167 4.67 -18.46 -2.73
CA GLY A 167 5.62 -19.36 -3.39
C GLY A 167 6.86 -18.71 -4.03
N GLN A 168 7.00 -17.38 -3.91
CA GLN A 168 8.16 -16.60 -4.37
C GLN A 168 9.43 -16.87 -3.54
N SER A 169 9.31 -17.35 -2.29
CA SER A 169 10.45 -17.71 -1.46
C SER A 169 11.18 -18.99 -1.92
N GLY A 170 10.53 -19.84 -2.71
CA GLY A 170 11.12 -21.08 -3.21
C GLY A 170 12.24 -20.89 -4.24
N HIS A 171 12.28 -19.78 -4.93
CA HIS A 171 13.31 -19.51 -5.95
C HIS A 171 14.66 -19.02 -5.36
N ILE A 172 14.65 -18.47 -4.14
CA ILE A 172 15.90 -18.02 -3.47
C ILE A 172 16.71 -19.21 -2.94
N ALA A 173 16.06 -20.33 -2.68
CA ALA A 173 16.73 -21.55 -2.17
C ALA A 173 17.28 -22.46 -3.28
N GLN A 174 17.04 -22.17 -4.56
CA GLN A 174 17.46 -22.97 -5.72
C GLN A 174 18.56 -22.31 -6.57
N SER A 175 18.98 -21.10 -6.21
CA SER A 175 20.12 -20.39 -6.82
C SER A 175 21.35 -20.43 -5.92
#